data_4b85cf4dfd07e02b1056d2f6692c370f
#
_entry.id   4b85cf4dfd07e02b1056d2f6692c370f
#
_cell.length_a   1.000
_cell.length_b   1.000
_cell.length_c   1.000
_cell.angle_alpha   90.00
_cell.angle_beta   90.00
_cell.angle_gamma   90.00
#
_symmetry.space_group_name_H-M   'P 1'
#
loop_
_entity.id
_entity.type
_entity.pdbx_description
1 polymer ?
#
loop_
_entity_poly.entity_id
_entity_poly.type
_entity_poly.pdbx_seq_one_letter_code
_entity_poly.pdbx_strand_id
1 'polypeptide(L)'
;EYLAACYWNSMALAYDYMRKNDMESINIAFPCISTGINAYPNHEACVIAIQTVKRLMNKFPETRAIHVCFVCDKTEDYMLYKEALRLR
;
A
#
# COMPACT_ATOMS: atom_id res chain seq x y z
N GLU A 1 12.42 8.51 2.20
CA GLU A 1 11.11 9.04 2.46
C GLU A 1 10.34 8.13 3.42
N TYR A 2 9.83 8.73 4.48
CA TYR A 2 9.30 7.94 5.61
C TYR A 2 8.07 7.11 5.21
N LEU A 3 7.12 7.75 4.55
CA LEU A 3 5.86 7.06 4.21
C LEU A 3 6.10 5.93 3.23
N ALA A 4 6.92 6.17 2.22
CA ALA A 4 7.25 5.12 1.27
C ALA A 4 7.95 3.95 1.95
N ALA A 5 8.83 4.25 2.91
CA ALA A 5 9.53 3.20 3.65
C ALA A 5 8.57 2.35 4.46
N CYS A 6 7.52 2.96 5.01
CA CYS A 6 6.52 2.19 5.76
C CYS A 6 5.84 1.15 4.88
N TYR A 7 5.43 1.56 3.67
CA TYR A 7 4.80 0.62 2.74
C TYR A 7 5.77 -0.45 2.28
N TRP A 8 6.99 -0.04 1.96
CA TRP A 8 8.01 -0.98 1.51
C TRP A 8 8.28 -2.06 2.56
N ASN A 9 8.49 -1.63 3.81
CA ASN A 9 8.81 -2.56 4.89
C ASN A 9 7.64 -3.47 5.20
N SER A 10 6.42 -2.95 5.16
CA SER A 10 5.23 -3.75 5.42
C SER A 10 5.05 -4.83 4.36
N MET A 11 5.28 -4.48 3.10
CA MET A 11 5.18 -5.45 2.01
C MET A 11 6.25 -6.52 2.14
N ALA A 12 7.46 -6.14 2.53
CA ALA A 12 8.53 -7.11 2.71
C ALA A 12 8.21 -8.09 3.83
N LEU A 13 7.65 -7.60 4.92
CA LEU A 13 7.25 -8.47 6.03
C LEU A 13 6.13 -9.41 5.62
N ALA A 14 5.17 -8.92 4.85
CA ALA A 14 4.07 -9.75 4.36
C ALA A 14 4.59 -10.86 3.45
N TYR A 15 5.53 -10.53 2.58
CA TYR A 15 6.10 -11.52 1.68
C TYR A 15 6.86 -12.59 2.45
N ASP A 16 7.65 -12.17 3.46
CA ASP A 16 8.38 -13.10 4.31
C ASP A 16 7.44 -14.06 5.03
N TYR A 17 6.37 -13.52 5.58
CA TYR A 17 5.38 -14.33 6.29
C TYR A 17 4.74 -15.34 5.33
N MET A 18 4.40 -14.89 4.14
CA MET A 18 3.80 -15.76 3.14
C MET A 18 4.72 -16.92 2.79
N ARG A 19 5.99 -16.65 2.60
CA ARG A 19 6.95 -17.69 2.25
C ARG A 19 7.19 -18.67 3.38
N LYS A 20 7.30 -18.17 4.59
CA LYS A 20 7.56 -19.03 5.75
C LYS A 20 6.41 -19.96 6.04
N ASN A 21 5.21 -19.62 5.63
CA ASN A 21 4.03 -20.40 5.90
C ASN A 21 3.49 -21.12 4.65
N ASP A 22 4.29 -21.17 3.58
CA ASP A 22 3.93 -21.86 2.34
C ASP A 22 2.59 -21.40 1.80
N MET A 23 2.31 -20.12 1.85
CA MET A 23 1.06 -19.55 1.35
C MET A 23 1.24 -19.16 -0.10
N GLU A 24 0.20 -19.40 -0.91
CA GLU A 24 0.22 -18.98 -2.31
C GLU A 24 -0.07 -17.50 -2.48
N SER A 25 -0.80 -16.94 -1.55
CA SER A 25 -1.12 -15.51 -1.57
C SER A 25 -1.41 -15.05 -0.16
N ILE A 26 -1.42 -13.74 0.01
CA ILE A 26 -1.74 -13.16 1.31
C ILE A 26 -2.44 -11.83 1.07
N ASN A 27 -3.36 -11.49 1.96
CA ASN A 27 -4.04 -10.20 1.94
C ASN A 27 -3.45 -9.31 3.01
N ILE A 28 -3.19 -8.06 2.64
CA ILE A 28 -2.71 -7.08 3.60
C ILE A 28 -3.57 -5.82 3.49
N ALA A 29 -3.94 -5.26 4.61
CA ALA A 29 -4.76 -4.05 4.65
C ALA A 29 -3.94 -2.90 5.20
N PHE A 30 -3.94 -1.79 4.50
CA PHE A 30 -3.30 -0.56 4.96
C PHE A 30 -4.36 0.48 5.27
N PRO A 31 -4.33 1.07 6.45
CA PRO A 31 -5.19 2.22 6.70
C PRO A 31 -4.67 3.44 5.94
N CYS A 32 -5.52 4.42 5.75
CA CYS A 32 -5.08 5.68 5.18
C CYS A 32 -4.27 6.41 6.24
N ILE A 33 -2.96 6.41 6.11
CA ILE A 33 -2.05 6.92 7.13
C ILE A 33 -1.49 8.28 6.82
N SER A 34 -2.20 9.08 6.12
CA SER A 34 -1.67 10.32 5.62
C SER A 34 -1.83 11.51 6.53
N THR A 35 -2.76 11.45 7.43
CA THR A 35 -3.29 12.66 8.03
C THR A 35 -2.92 12.87 9.46
N GLY A 36 -2.00 12.18 9.97
CA GLY A 36 -1.67 12.35 11.35
C GLY A 36 -0.41 13.11 11.53
N ILE A 37 0.50 12.49 12.19
CA ILE A 37 1.73 13.09 12.68
C ILE A 37 2.59 13.66 11.56
N ASN A 38 2.56 13.05 10.40
CA ASN A 38 3.44 13.47 9.31
C ASN A 38 2.86 14.55 8.42
N ALA A 39 1.61 14.93 8.66
CA ALA A 39 0.98 16.07 8.00
C ALA A 39 1.03 16.01 6.47
N TYR A 40 1.07 14.83 5.89
CA TYR A 40 0.96 14.74 4.43
C TYR A 40 -0.45 15.10 4.00
N PRO A 41 -0.60 15.91 2.96
CA PRO A 41 -1.92 16.09 2.38
C PRO A 41 -2.47 14.75 1.88
N ASN A 42 -3.77 14.55 2.01
CA ASN A 42 -4.38 13.27 1.66
C ASN A 42 -4.06 12.84 0.23
N HIS A 43 -4.07 13.80 -0.70
CA HIS A 43 -3.79 13.50 -2.09
C HIS A 43 -2.36 12.99 -2.29
N GLU A 44 -1.39 13.69 -1.70
CA GLU A 44 0.01 13.27 -1.80
C GLU A 44 0.24 11.91 -1.18
N ALA A 45 -0.34 11.69 -0.02
CA ALA A 45 -0.15 10.41 0.67
C ALA A 45 -0.75 9.27 -0.14
N CYS A 46 -1.88 9.49 -0.77
CA CYS A 46 -2.50 8.50 -1.63
C CYS A 46 -1.59 8.15 -2.80
N VAL A 47 -1.02 9.15 -3.45
CA VAL A 47 -0.12 8.93 -4.57
C VAL A 47 1.11 8.15 -4.14
N ILE A 48 1.70 8.55 -3.00
CA ILE A 48 2.88 7.86 -2.49
C ILE A 48 2.59 6.40 -2.20
N ALA A 49 1.45 6.13 -1.57
CA ALA A 49 1.07 4.77 -1.21
C ALA A 49 0.95 3.89 -2.45
N ILE A 50 0.18 4.35 -3.42
CA ILE A 50 -0.10 3.56 -4.61
C ILE A 50 1.14 3.39 -5.46
N GLN A 51 1.92 4.46 -5.64
CA GLN A 51 3.13 4.39 -6.44
C GLN A 51 4.17 3.48 -5.81
N THR A 52 4.29 3.51 -4.49
CA THR A 52 5.25 2.67 -3.80
C THR A 52 4.91 1.20 -3.97
N VAL A 53 3.64 0.85 -3.78
CA VAL A 53 3.20 -0.53 -3.92
C VAL A 53 3.39 -1.00 -5.36
N LYS A 54 3.01 -0.19 -6.33
CA LYS A 54 3.16 -0.55 -7.74
C LYS A 54 4.63 -0.73 -8.13
N ARG A 55 5.48 0.17 -7.67
CA ARG A 55 6.91 0.09 -7.96
C ARG A 55 7.50 -1.18 -7.38
N LEU A 56 7.10 -1.53 -6.17
CA LEU A 56 7.58 -2.75 -5.53
C LEU A 56 7.13 -3.99 -6.31
N MET A 57 5.89 -4.03 -6.74
CA MET A 57 5.38 -5.17 -7.48
C MET A 57 6.03 -5.30 -8.86
N ASN A 58 6.41 -4.19 -9.46
CA ASN A 58 7.12 -4.24 -10.73
C ASN A 58 8.56 -4.69 -10.57
N LYS A 59 9.20 -4.24 -9.50
CA LYS A 59 10.59 -4.61 -9.26
C LYS A 59 10.73 -6.05 -8.77
N PHE A 60 9.76 -6.50 -7.99
CA PHE A 60 9.76 -7.86 -7.44
C PHE A 60 8.44 -8.53 -7.81
N PRO A 61 8.35 -9.12 -9.00
CA PRO A 61 7.06 -9.68 -9.46
C PRO A 61 6.45 -10.71 -8.52
N GLU A 62 7.24 -11.38 -7.72
CA GLU A 62 6.71 -12.35 -6.76
C GLU A 62 5.81 -11.70 -5.71
N THR A 63 5.95 -10.40 -5.49
CA THR A 63 5.09 -9.70 -4.54
C THR A 63 3.67 -9.48 -5.07
N ARG A 64 3.41 -9.82 -6.32
CA ARG A 64 2.06 -9.71 -6.87
C ARG A 64 1.10 -10.70 -6.23
N ALA A 65 1.62 -11.68 -5.52
CA ALA A 65 0.78 -12.58 -4.72
C ALA A 65 0.24 -11.91 -3.46
N ILE A 66 0.69 -10.71 -3.15
CA ILE A 66 0.18 -9.94 -2.03
C ILE A 66 -0.98 -9.08 -2.52
N HIS A 67 -2.16 -9.32 -1.95
CA HIS A 67 -3.36 -8.55 -2.30
C HIS A 67 -3.48 -7.38 -1.34
N VAL A 68 -3.27 -6.18 -1.85
CA VAL A 68 -3.22 -4.97 -1.05
C VAL A 68 -4.58 -4.29 -1.03
N CYS A 69 -5.05 -3.97 0.15
CA CYS A 69 -6.31 -3.27 0.34
C CYS A 69 -6.06 -1.99 1.15
N PHE A 70 -6.52 -0.86 0.63
CA PHE A 70 -6.44 0.40 1.36
C PHE A 70 -7.77 0.65 2.05
N VAL A 71 -7.73 0.78 3.37
CA VAL A 71 -8.93 0.95 4.17
C VAL A 71 -9.10 2.43 4.50
N CYS A 72 -10.17 3.01 4.00
CA CYS A 72 -10.43 4.44 4.17
C CYS A 72 -11.73 4.62 4.94
N ASP A 73 -11.65 5.30 6.08
CA ASP A 73 -12.82 5.54 6.90
C ASP A 73 -13.51 6.87 6.58
N LYS A 74 -12.91 7.69 5.72
CA LYS A 74 -13.51 8.93 5.26
C LYS A 74 -13.84 8.84 3.80
N THR A 75 -14.99 9.37 3.43
CA THR A 75 -15.44 9.31 2.03
C THR A 75 -14.45 9.98 1.09
N GLU A 76 -13.90 11.12 1.47
CA GLU A 76 -12.95 11.84 0.60
C GLU A 76 -11.68 11.03 0.37
N ASP A 77 -11.18 10.34 1.38
CA ASP A 77 -10.01 9.48 1.21
C ASP A 77 -10.32 8.31 0.30
N TYR A 78 -11.49 7.71 0.49
CA TYR A 78 -11.92 6.61 -0.35
C TYR A 78 -11.98 7.04 -1.82
N MET A 79 -12.53 8.22 -2.09
CA MET A 79 -12.64 8.71 -3.45
C MET A 79 -11.25 8.97 -4.07
N LEU A 80 -10.32 9.49 -3.29
CA LEU A 80 -8.97 9.71 -3.78
C LEU A 80 -8.29 8.41 -4.18
N TYR A 81 -8.37 7.40 -3.33
CA TYR A 81 -7.74 6.12 -3.62
C TYR A 81 -8.41 5.42 -4.79
N LYS A 82 -9.73 5.48 -4.84
CA LYS A 82 -10.47 4.87 -5.94
C LYS A 82 -10.07 5.47 -7.27
N GLU A 83 -9.98 6.80 -7.32
CA GLU A 83 -9.62 7.48 -8.56
C GLU A 83 -8.18 7.17 -8.95
N ALA A 84 -7.27 7.20 -8.01
CA ALA A 84 -5.85 6.93 -8.28
C ALA A 84 -5.64 5.51 -8.80
N LEU A 85 -6.36 4.54 -8.23
CA LEU A 85 -6.25 3.16 -8.68
C LEU A 85 -6.84 2.98 -10.06
N ARG A 86 -7.89 3.72 -10.38
CA ARG A 86 -8.52 3.63 -11.68
C ARG A 86 -7.61 4.15 -12.79
N LEU A 87 -6.78 5.13 -12.47
CA LEU A 87 -5.93 5.80 -13.47
C LEU A 87 -4.60 5.09 -13.72
N ARG A 88 -4.29 4.04 -12.98
CA ARG A 88 -2.99 3.39 -13.13
C ARG A 88 -2.76 2.76 -14.52
#